data_415bd800863637b77c762982eaca2e6d
#
_entry.id   415bd800863637b77c762982eaca2e6d
#
_cell.length_a   1.000
_cell.length_b   1.000
_cell.length_c   1.000
_cell.angle_alpha   90.00
_cell.angle_beta   90.00
_cell.angle_gamma   90.00
#
_symmetry.space_group_name_H-M   'P 1'
#
loop_
_entity.id
_entity.type
_entity.pdbx_description
1 polymer ?
#
loop_
_entity_poly.entity_id
_entity_poly.type
_entity_poly.pdbx_seq_one_letter_code
_entity_poly.pdbx_strand_id
1 'polypeptide(L)'
;MPNTILYDDGTHRNVLLEDFDAGGFAVQSNQHVIVHGGEGMILDPGGHKIYSRVLSATFATLGNAKLRHLFLSHQDPDIVAAVNGWLMTTDADAHLSEIWTRFVAHFGLDHLVEHRLKPIPDAGKMLELGGVQMPVVPAHFLHSEGNFQLYDPVSKILYTGDLGTSLGTDYVKVTDFGQHLRHMEGFHRRYMA
;
A
#
# COMPACT_ATOMS: atom_id res chain seq x y z
N MET A 1 5.03 11.84 12.60
CA MET A 1 4.25 11.20 13.71
C MET A 1 4.79 9.79 13.89
N PRO A 2 4.75 9.22 15.09
CA PRO A 2 5.20 7.83 15.28
C PRO A 2 4.26 6.86 14.54
N ASN A 3 4.74 5.64 14.26
CA ASN A 3 3.92 4.57 13.68
C ASN A 3 2.66 4.33 14.52
N THR A 4 1.53 4.09 13.87
CA THR A 4 0.24 3.84 14.52
C THR A 4 -0.15 2.38 14.37
N ILE A 5 -0.32 1.67 15.48
CA ILE A 5 -0.85 0.31 15.49
C ILE A 5 -2.36 0.39 15.26
N LEU A 6 -2.83 -0.18 14.15
CA LEU A 6 -4.25 -0.26 13.81
C LEU A 6 -4.90 -1.51 14.39
N TYR A 7 -4.15 -2.60 14.45
CA TYR A 7 -4.57 -3.88 15.02
C TYR A 7 -3.35 -4.65 15.53
N ASP A 8 -3.48 -5.33 16.66
CA ASP A 8 -2.47 -6.27 17.19
C ASP A 8 -3.14 -7.26 18.13
N ASP A 9 -3.06 -8.56 17.82
CA ASP A 9 -3.52 -9.66 18.69
C ASP A 9 -2.37 -10.56 19.19
N GLY A 10 -1.12 -10.12 18.93
CA GLY A 10 0.09 -10.87 19.26
C GLY A 10 0.58 -11.82 18.16
N THR A 11 -0.25 -12.21 17.22
CA THR A 11 0.10 -13.07 16.06
C THR A 11 -0.10 -12.37 14.74
N HIS A 12 -1.02 -11.43 14.69
CA HIS A 12 -1.33 -10.60 13.55
C HIS A 12 -1.27 -9.12 13.92
N ARG A 13 -0.55 -8.33 13.13
CA ARG A 13 -0.36 -6.91 13.41
C ARG A 13 -0.45 -6.07 12.14
N ASN A 14 -1.20 -4.98 12.23
CA ASN A 14 -1.35 -3.97 11.18
C ASN A 14 -0.87 -2.63 11.70
N VAL A 15 0.07 -2.02 10.98
CA VAL A 15 0.71 -0.77 11.35
C VAL A 15 0.62 0.23 10.20
N LEU A 16 0.09 1.42 10.48
CA LEU A 16 0.27 2.59 9.63
C LEU A 16 1.61 3.22 9.99
N LEU A 17 2.50 3.35 9.01
CA LEU A 17 3.80 3.99 9.20
C LEU A 17 3.63 5.50 9.40
N GLU A 18 4.63 6.14 9.99
CA GLU A 18 4.64 7.59 10.14
C GLU A 18 4.60 8.30 8.78
N ASP A 19 4.11 9.54 8.76
CA ASP A 19 4.16 10.37 7.55
C ASP A 19 5.61 10.81 7.28
N PHE A 20 6.19 10.29 6.21
CA PHE A 20 7.56 10.58 5.79
C PHE A 20 7.68 11.85 4.94
N ASP A 21 6.58 12.50 4.61
CA ASP A 21 6.57 13.63 3.68
C ASP A 21 6.12 14.96 4.29
N ALA A 22 6.01 15.02 5.61
CA ALA A 22 5.62 16.24 6.31
C ALA A 22 6.50 17.42 5.92
N GLY A 23 5.97 18.32 5.07
CA GLY A 23 6.63 19.54 4.62
C GLY A 23 7.52 19.43 3.39
N GLY A 24 7.46 18.33 2.63
CA GLY A 24 8.25 18.12 1.41
C GLY A 24 7.53 18.44 0.11
N PHE A 25 8.22 18.19 -1.01
CA PHE A 25 7.69 18.28 -2.37
C PHE A 25 7.13 16.95 -2.88
N ALA A 26 6.68 16.06 -2.02
CA ALA A 26 6.04 14.80 -2.39
C ALA A 26 4.57 14.83 -2.01
N VAL A 27 3.78 14.01 -2.65
CA VAL A 27 2.38 13.78 -2.28
C VAL A 27 2.37 12.96 -1.00
N GLN A 28 1.58 13.38 -0.02
CA GLN A 28 1.35 12.61 1.19
C GLN A 28 0.65 11.30 0.82
N SER A 29 1.20 10.18 1.25
CA SER A 29 0.64 8.86 1.06
C SER A 29 0.77 8.02 2.34
N ASN A 30 -0.13 7.06 2.51
CA ASN A 30 -0.17 6.18 3.67
C ASN A 30 0.46 4.83 3.33
N GLN A 31 1.51 4.46 4.07
CA GLN A 31 2.12 3.13 3.97
C GLN A 31 1.66 2.27 5.12
N HIS A 32 1.18 1.06 4.81
CA HIS A 32 0.74 0.11 5.81
C HIS A 32 1.59 -1.14 5.78
N VAL A 33 1.94 -1.67 6.95
CA VAL A 33 2.65 -2.95 7.10
C VAL A 33 1.75 -3.93 7.84
N ILE A 34 1.54 -5.10 7.23
CA ILE A 34 0.83 -6.23 7.84
C ILE A 34 1.86 -7.31 8.16
N VAL A 35 1.80 -7.87 9.37
CA VAL A 35 2.68 -8.97 9.81
C VAL A 35 1.80 -10.09 10.32
N HIS A 36 1.98 -11.31 9.81
CA HIS A 36 1.31 -12.53 10.26
C HIS A 36 2.17 -13.77 10.05
N GLY A 37 2.21 -14.67 11.02
CA GLY A 37 2.84 -15.99 10.88
C GLY A 37 4.33 -15.97 10.49
N GLY A 38 5.07 -14.91 10.86
CA GLY A 38 6.48 -14.74 10.48
C GLY A 38 6.71 -14.18 9.08
N GLU A 39 5.64 -13.76 8.40
CA GLU A 39 5.68 -13.11 7.10
C GLU A 39 5.11 -11.68 7.17
N GLY A 40 5.50 -10.83 6.23
CA GLY A 40 5.04 -9.46 6.15
C GLY A 40 4.69 -9.02 4.75
N MET A 41 3.82 -8.04 4.69
CA MET A 41 3.38 -7.33 3.48
C MET A 41 3.45 -5.83 3.72
N ILE A 42 3.91 -5.08 2.73
CA ILE A 42 3.76 -3.62 2.71
C ILE A 42 2.76 -3.22 1.62
N LEU A 43 1.88 -2.28 1.93
CA LEU A 43 0.90 -1.72 1.01
C LEU A 43 1.33 -0.31 0.63
N ASP A 44 1.29 -0.04 -0.67
CA ASP A 44 1.57 1.27 -1.28
C ASP A 44 2.90 1.87 -0.77
N PRO A 45 4.04 1.22 -1.09
CA PRO A 45 5.32 1.47 -0.43
C PRO A 45 5.96 2.83 -0.75
N GLY A 46 5.29 3.66 -1.53
CA GLY A 46 5.70 5.02 -1.79
C GLY A 46 6.67 5.21 -2.95
N GLY A 47 6.92 6.47 -3.28
CA GLY A 47 7.84 6.89 -4.33
C GLY A 47 9.29 7.01 -3.88
N HIS A 48 10.18 7.40 -4.81
CA HIS A 48 11.63 7.50 -4.57
C HIS A 48 12.03 8.40 -3.40
N LYS A 49 11.32 9.48 -3.17
CA LYS A 49 11.69 10.48 -2.14
C LYS A 49 11.62 9.96 -0.71
N ILE A 50 10.72 9.04 -0.47
CA ILE A 50 10.50 8.48 0.87
C ILE A 50 11.06 7.06 1.01
N TYR A 51 11.51 6.44 -0.08
CA TYR A 51 11.90 5.03 -0.17
C TYR A 51 12.79 4.55 0.99
N SER A 52 13.93 5.20 1.24
CA SER A 52 14.88 4.73 2.25
C SER A 52 14.31 4.78 3.67
N ARG A 53 13.46 5.78 3.95
CA ARG A 53 12.80 5.91 5.26
C ARG A 53 11.70 4.87 5.44
N VAL A 54 10.87 4.67 4.40
CA VAL A 54 9.83 3.64 4.40
C VAL A 54 10.45 2.25 4.50
N LEU A 55 11.53 1.97 3.76
CA LEU A 55 12.25 0.71 3.83
C LEU A 55 12.74 0.43 5.27
N SER A 56 13.40 1.39 5.89
CA SER A 56 13.88 1.27 7.26
C SER A 56 12.76 1.03 8.27
N ALA A 57 11.67 1.81 8.18
CA ALA A 57 10.51 1.68 9.07
C ALA A 57 9.78 0.35 8.87
N THR A 58 9.71 -0.13 7.62
CA THR A 58 9.12 -1.43 7.30
C THR A 58 9.89 -2.55 7.98
N PHE A 59 11.23 -2.60 7.82
CA PHE A 59 12.04 -3.65 8.46
C PHE A 59 12.04 -3.54 9.98
N ALA A 60 12.01 -2.34 10.55
CA ALA A 60 11.84 -2.15 11.97
C ALA A 60 10.49 -2.70 12.47
N THR A 61 9.43 -2.54 11.67
CA THR A 61 8.09 -3.06 11.98
C THR A 61 8.02 -4.58 11.82
N LEU A 62 8.65 -5.14 10.78
CA LEU A 62 8.69 -6.59 10.54
C LEU A 62 9.44 -7.35 11.63
N GLY A 63 10.50 -6.76 12.21
CA GLY A 63 11.37 -7.48 13.14
C GLY A 63 12.03 -8.68 12.47
N ASN A 64 11.68 -9.90 12.89
CA ASN A 64 12.20 -11.14 12.32
C ASN A 64 11.34 -11.71 11.18
N ALA A 65 10.19 -11.11 10.89
CA ALA A 65 9.32 -11.54 9.81
C ALA A 65 9.93 -11.25 8.44
N LYS A 66 9.68 -12.12 7.46
CA LYS A 66 10.16 -11.96 6.09
C LYS A 66 9.17 -11.15 5.27
N LEU A 67 9.62 -10.10 4.60
CA LEU A 67 8.80 -9.38 3.62
C LEU A 67 8.53 -10.29 2.42
N ARG A 68 7.25 -10.61 2.19
CA ARG A 68 6.80 -11.50 1.11
C ARG A 68 6.16 -10.74 -0.04
N HIS A 69 5.39 -9.70 0.28
CA HIS A 69 4.59 -9.01 -0.70
C HIS A 69 4.72 -7.50 -0.59
N LEU A 70 4.78 -6.86 -1.75
CA LEU A 70 4.47 -5.45 -1.96
C LEU A 70 3.11 -5.43 -2.66
N PHE A 71 2.10 -4.85 -2.05
CA PHE A 71 0.81 -4.63 -2.69
C PHE A 71 0.74 -3.19 -3.18
N LEU A 72 0.44 -3.00 -4.46
CA LEU A 72 0.35 -1.71 -5.14
C LEU A 72 -1.10 -1.53 -5.59
N SER A 73 -1.82 -0.67 -4.90
CA SER A 73 -3.27 -0.51 -5.11
C SER A 73 -3.60 0.04 -6.50
N HIS A 74 -2.74 0.93 -7.03
CA HIS A 74 -2.88 1.56 -8.35
C HIS A 74 -1.52 2.01 -8.90
N GLN A 75 -1.51 2.74 -10.01
CA GLN A 75 -0.31 3.02 -10.80
C GLN A 75 0.39 4.35 -10.52
N ASP A 76 -0.09 5.17 -9.60
CA ASP A 76 0.43 6.51 -9.40
C ASP A 76 1.92 6.49 -8.96
N PRO A 77 2.72 7.48 -9.39
CA PRO A 77 4.16 7.48 -9.12
C PRO A 77 4.54 7.47 -7.64
N ASP A 78 3.70 8.04 -6.80
CA ASP A 78 3.87 8.04 -5.35
C ASP A 78 3.59 6.66 -4.71
N ILE A 79 3.01 5.73 -5.49
CA ILE A 79 2.79 4.32 -5.11
C ILE A 79 3.86 3.41 -5.73
N VAL A 80 4.16 3.57 -7.04
CA VAL A 80 4.92 2.55 -7.80
C VAL A 80 6.37 2.93 -8.12
N ALA A 81 6.75 4.22 -8.05
CA ALA A 81 8.05 4.64 -8.58
C ALA A 81 9.27 4.02 -7.88
N ALA A 82 9.15 3.61 -6.63
CA ALA A 82 10.26 2.96 -5.89
C ALA A 82 10.27 1.43 -6.00
N VAL A 83 9.36 0.81 -6.77
CA VAL A 83 9.23 -0.67 -6.86
C VAL A 83 10.55 -1.36 -7.22
N ASN A 84 11.31 -0.81 -8.16
CA ASN A 84 12.63 -1.38 -8.50
C ASN A 84 13.55 -1.46 -7.27
N GLY A 85 13.63 -0.39 -6.50
CA GLY A 85 14.44 -0.37 -5.28
C GLY A 85 14.04 -1.47 -4.29
N TRP A 86 12.74 -1.65 -4.08
CA TRP A 86 12.20 -2.71 -3.23
C TRP A 86 12.57 -4.10 -3.73
N LEU A 87 12.37 -4.36 -5.03
CA LEU A 87 12.67 -5.66 -5.62
C LEU A 87 14.18 -5.96 -5.64
N MET A 88 15.04 -4.96 -5.79
CA MET A 88 16.50 -5.13 -5.75
C MET A 88 17.03 -5.38 -4.34
N THR A 89 16.35 -4.93 -3.29
CA THR A 89 16.83 -5.00 -1.89
C THR A 89 16.12 -6.06 -1.05
N THR A 90 15.07 -6.69 -1.58
CA THR A 90 14.28 -7.71 -0.87
C THR A 90 14.00 -8.91 -1.76
N ASP A 91 13.50 -9.99 -1.18
CA ASP A 91 13.02 -11.17 -1.92
C ASP A 91 11.50 -11.15 -2.14
N ALA A 92 10.84 -10.02 -1.89
CA ALA A 92 9.39 -9.90 -2.01
C ALA A 92 8.93 -9.89 -3.48
N ASP A 93 7.71 -10.35 -3.72
CA ASP A 93 6.98 -10.15 -4.98
C ASP A 93 6.14 -8.88 -4.92
N ALA A 94 6.11 -8.10 -6.01
CA ALA A 94 5.27 -6.91 -6.14
C ALA A 94 4.01 -7.24 -6.94
N HIS A 95 2.85 -6.94 -6.37
CA HIS A 95 1.54 -7.21 -6.96
C HIS A 95 0.88 -5.93 -7.42
N LEU A 96 0.57 -5.84 -8.70
CA LEU A 96 0.00 -4.68 -9.36
C LEU A 96 -1.00 -5.12 -10.43
N SER A 97 -1.99 -4.29 -10.72
CA SER A 97 -2.93 -4.52 -11.82
C SER A 97 -2.22 -4.92 -13.12
N GLU A 98 -2.72 -5.97 -13.79
CA GLU A 98 -2.16 -6.48 -15.03
C GLU A 98 -2.08 -5.41 -16.12
N ILE A 99 -3.04 -4.49 -16.19
CA ILE A 99 -3.05 -3.42 -17.20
C ILE A 99 -1.87 -2.45 -17.06
N TRP A 100 -1.31 -2.31 -15.84
CA TRP A 100 -0.23 -1.38 -15.55
C TRP A 100 1.18 -2.00 -15.55
N THR A 101 1.31 -3.32 -15.59
CA THR A 101 2.61 -4.00 -15.49
C THR A 101 3.62 -3.53 -16.52
N ARG A 102 3.19 -3.30 -17.77
CA ARG A 102 4.06 -2.80 -18.84
C ARG A 102 4.46 -1.33 -18.65
N PHE A 103 3.62 -0.54 -18.02
CA PHE A 103 3.88 0.88 -17.77
C PHE A 103 4.83 1.08 -16.60
N VAL A 104 4.68 0.27 -15.54
CA VAL A 104 5.55 0.33 -14.35
C VAL A 104 7.00 0.03 -14.71
N ALA A 105 7.26 -0.83 -15.70
CA ALA A 105 8.60 -1.08 -16.21
C ALA A 105 9.33 0.21 -16.67
N HIS A 106 8.61 1.22 -17.14
CA HIS A 106 9.19 2.51 -17.54
C HIS A 106 9.68 3.38 -16.36
N PHE A 107 9.35 3.02 -15.12
CA PHE A 107 9.95 3.64 -13.93
C PHE A 107 11.34 3.09 -13.59
N GLY A 108 11.97 2.37 -14.51
CA GLY A 108 13.34 1.88 -14.36
C GLY A 108 13.43 0.50 -13.68
N LEU A 109 12.45 -0.36 -13.94
CA LEU A 109 12.47 -1.74 -13.45
C LEU A 109 13.62 -2.51 -14.12
N ASP A 110 14.52 -3.07 -13.30
CA ASP A 110 15.66 -3.87 -13.77
C ASP A 110 15.16 -5.26 -14.24
N HIS A 111 15.69 -5.71 -15.39
CA HIS A 111 15.35 -7.02 -15.96
C HIS A 111 15.63 -8.20 -15.02
N LEU A 112 16.56 -8.06 -14.07
CA LEU A 112 16.86 -9.09 -13.08
C LEU A 112 15.70 -9.34 -12.12
N VAL A 113 14.85 -8.36 -11.90
CA VAL A 113 13.75 -8.42 -10.92
C VAL A 113 12.36 -8.31 -11.52
N GLU A 114 12.24 -8.03 -12.84
CA GLU A 114 10.94 -7.89 -13.50
C GLU A 114 10.04 -9.14 -13.36
N HIS A 115 10.63 -10.33 -13.25
CA HIS A 115 9.92 -11.59 -13.05
C HIS A 115 9.18 -11.66 -11.70
N ARG A 116 9.53 -10.80 -10.75
CA ARG A 116 8.86 -10.66 -9.45
C ARG A 116 7.76 -9.59 -9.43
N LEU A 117 7.53 -8.92 -10.54
CA LEU A 117 6.32 -8.14 -10.74
C LEU A 117 5.18 -9.10 -11.11
N LYS A 118 4.22 -9.28 -10.22
CA LYS A 118 3.15 -10.27 -10.33
C LYS A 118 1.84 -9.57 -10.70
N PRO A 119 1.29 -9.81 -11.88
CA PRO A 119 0.04 -9.20 -12.28
C PRO A 119 -1.13 -9.63 -11.38
N ILE A 120 -2.04 -8.68 -11.16
CA ILE A 120 -3.35 -8.91 -10.59
C ILE A 120 -4.35 -8.84 -11.75
N PRO A 121 -5.04 -9.95 -12.08
CA PRO A 121 -6.06 -9.95 -13.12
C PRO A 121 -7.27 -9.11 -12.71
N ASP A 122 -8.06 -8.65 -13.68
CA ASP A 122 -9.23 -7.78 -13.43
C ASP A 122 -10.24 -8.36 -12.43
N ALA A 123 -10.33 -9.69 -12.35
CA ALA A 123 -11.19 -10.36 -11.38
C ALA A 123 -10.66 -10.33 -9.93
N GLY A 124 -9.47 -9.78 -9.71
CA GLY A 124 -8.78 -9.88 -8.42
C GLY A 124 -8.10 -11.23 -8.21
N LYS A 125 -7.51 -11.40 -7.04
CA LYS A 125 -6.90 -12.68 -6.63
C LYS A 125 -6.81 -12.79 -5.12
N MET A 126 -6.38 -13.94 -4.63
CA MET A 126 -5.97 -14.11 -3.23
C MET A 126 -4.47 -13.92 -3.08
N LEU A 127 -4.04 -13.23 -2.04
CA LEU A 127 -2.66 -13.22 -1.56
C LEU A 127 -2.61 -13.98 -0.23
N GLU A 128 -1.68 -14.90 -0.12
CA GLU A 128 -1.47 -15.62 1.13
C GLU A 128 -0.37 -14.94 1.96
N LEU A 129 -0.64 -14.70 3.24
CA LEU A 129 0.33 -14.18 4.19
C LEU A 129 0.31 -15.03 5.46
N GLY A 130 1.37 -15.81 5.69
CA GLY A 130 1.49 -16.66 6.87
C GLY A 130 0.34 -17.65 7.07
N GLY A 131 -0.26 -18.14 5.97
CA GLY A 131 -1.41 -19.05 5.98
C GLY A 131 -2.78 -18.36 5.93
N VAL A 132 -2.84 -17.03 6.04
CA VAL A 132 -4.09 -16.24 5.88
C VAL A 132 -4.27 -15.84 4.41
N GLN A 133 -5.47 -16.11 3.88
CA GLN A 133 -5.85 -15.69 2.53
C GLN A 133 -6.45 -14.28 2.57
N MET A 134 -5.79 -13.34 1.93
CA MET A 134 -6.19 -11.94 1.83
C MET A 134 -6.77 -11.65 0.45
N PRO A 135 -8.09 -11.41 0.32
CA PRO A 135 -8.69 -11.03 -0.95
C PRO A 135 -8.17 -9.70 -1.49
N VAL A 136 -7.69 -9.72 -2.72
CA VAL A 136 -7.48 -8.52 -3.53
C VAL A 136 -8.75 -8.27 -4.33
N VAL A 137 -9.48 -7.23 -3.98
CA VAL A 137 -10.82 -6.93 -4.47
C VAL A 137 -10.74 -5.90 -5.61
N PRO A 138 -11.32 -6.18 -6.79
CA PRO A 138 -11.41 -5.18 -7.85
C PRO A 138 -12.16 -3.94 -7.41
N ALA A 139 -11.58 -2.78 -7.70
CA ALA A 139 -12.16 -1.48 -7.39
C ALA A 139 -11.92 -0.51 -8.56
N HIS A 140 -12.07 -1.02 -9.79
CA HIS A 140 -11.84 -0.29 -11.02
C HIS A 140 -12.66 0.99 -11.06
N PHE A 141 -12.02 2.08 -11.47
CA PHE A 141 -12.60 3.44 -11.53
C PHE A 141 -13.04 4.04 -10.18
N LEU A 142 -12.72 3.37 -9.07
CA LEU A 142 -12.86 3.97 -7.75
C LEU A 142 -11.54 4.65 -7.32
N HIS A 143 -11.09 5.60 -8.06
CA HIS A 143 -9.91 6.40 -8.19
C HIS A 143 -9.33 6.27 -9.61
N SER A 144 -8.86 5.10 -10.04
CA SER A 144 -8.26 4.90 -11.36
C SER A 144 -8.66 3.57 -11.98
N GLU A 145 -8.38 3.41 -13.28
CA GLU A 145 -8.47 2.13 -13.97
C GLU A 145 -7.48 1.13 -13.32
N GLY A 146 -7.94 -0.08 -13.06
CA GLY A 146 -7.08 -1.10 -12.46
C GLY A 146 -6.73 -0.84 -10.99
N ASN A 147 -7.52 -0.01 -10.30
CA ASN A 147 -7.42 0.11 -8.85
C ASN A 147 -7.93 -1.17 -8.17
N PHE A 148 -7.21 -1.60 -7.13
CA PHE A 148 -7.56 -2.73 -6.29
C PHE A 148 -7.53 -2.34 -4.82
N GLN A 149 -8.36 -3.03 -4.05
CA GLN A 149 -8.38 -2.95 -2.59
C GLN A 149 -7.87 -4.25 -2.00
N LEU A 150 -7.27 -4.20 -0.81
CA LEU A 150 -6.88 -5.38 -0.06
C LEU A 150 -7.76 -5.50 1.18
N TYR A 151 -8.40 -6.66 1.37
CA TYR A 151 -9.13 -6.95 2.59
C TYR A 151 -8.32 -7.90 3.49
N ASP A 152 -8.15 -7.50 4.73
CA ASP A 152 -7.56 -8.34 5.76
C ASP A 152 -8.67 -8.95 6.64
N PRO A 153 -8.91 -10.26 6.53
CA PRO A 153 -10.00 -10.91 7.25
C PRO A 153 -9.75 -11.09 8.76
N VAL A 154 -8.49 -11.01 9.20
CA VAL A 154 -8.13 -11.14 10.62
C VAL A 154 -8.48 -9.86 11.37
N SER A 155 -7.96 -8.74 10.91
CA SER A 155 -8.23 -7.43 11.51
C SER A 155 -9.56 -6.83 11.08
N LYS A 156 -10.16 -7.33 9.98
CA LYS A 156 -11.34 -6.79 9.28
C LYS A 156 -11.11 -5.39 8.74
N ILE A 157 -9.89 -5.07 8.35
CA ILE A 157 -9.51 -3.80 7.73
C ILE A 157 -9.59 -3.96 6.21
N LEU A 158 -10.24 -3.00 5.54
CA LEU A 158 -10.20 -2.84 4.09
C LEU A 158 -9.26 -1.67 3.75
N TYR A 159 -8.22 -1.95 2.99
CA TYR A 159 -7.28 -0.96 2.46
C TYR A 159 -7.75 -0.54 1.08
N THR A 160 -8.12 0.71 0.94
CA THR A 160 -8.86 1.21 -0.23
C THR A 160 -8.01 1.99 -1.23
N GLY A 161 -6.70 2.09 -1.01
CA GLY A 161 -5.85 3.01 -1.77
C GLY A 161 -6.36 4.43 -1.59
N ASP A 162 -6.46 5.17 -2.68
CA ASP A 162 -6.88 6.56 -2.64
C ASP A 162 -8.40 6.79 -2.60
N LEU A 163 -9.20 5.74 -2.67
CA LEU A 163 -10.64 5.89 -2.48
C LEU A 163 -10.95 6.38 -1.06
N GLY A 164 -11.59 7.51 -0.96
CA GLY A 164 -11.91 8.13 0.31
C GLY A 164 -10.78 8.96 0.90
N THR A 165 -9.72 9.21 0.14
CA THR A 165 -8.61 10.07 0.54
C THR A 165 -9.08 11.48 0.91
N SER A 166 -8.47 12.03 1.93
CA SER A 166 -8.61 13.43 2.32
C SER A 166 -7.24 14.01 2.66
N LEU A 167 -7.04 15.29 2.32
CA LEU A 167 -5.76 15.96 2.55
C LEU A 167 -5.67 16.48 4.00
N GLY A 168 -4.45 16.51 4.52
CA GLY A 168 -4.10 17.08 5.80
C GLY A 168 -3.44 16.10 6.75
N THR A 169 -2.87 16.62 7.82
CA THR A 169 -2.13 15.86 8.84
C THR A 169 -2.71 16.03 10.24
N ASP A 170 -3.87 16.66 10.35
CA ASP A 170 -4.50 16.98 11.63
C ASP A 170 -5.12 15.76 12.31
N TYR A 171 -5.21 14.64 11.59
CA TYR A 171 -5.79 13.40 12.07
C TYR A 171 -5.09 12.18 11.45
N VAL A 172 -4.89 11.16 12.26
CA VAL A 172 -4.41 9.83 11.82
C VAL A 172 -5.59 8.86 11.72
N LYS A 173 -6.59 9.04 12.57
CA LYS A 173 -7.76 8.18 12.65
C LYS A 173 -9.02 9.02 12.81
N VAL A 174 -9.99 8.75 11.95
CA VAL A 174 -11.31 9.38 12.00
C VAL A 174 -12.30 8.40 12.64
N THR A 175 -12.98 8.82 13.70
CA THR A 175 -14.01 8.04 14.40
C THR A 175 -15.43 8.52 14.10
N ASP A 176 -15.58 9.78 13.68
CA ASP A 176 -16.85 10.36 13.23
C ASP A 176 -16.78 10.61 11.72
N PHE A 177 -17.17 9.58 10.98
CA PHE A 177 -17.17 9.62 9.52
C PHE A 177 -18.13 10.70 8.96
N GLY A 178 -19.26 10.94 9.62
CA GLY A 178 -20.24 11.92 9.15
C GLY A 178 -19.69 13.34 9.08
N GLN A 179 -18.88 13.74 10.06
CA GLN A 179 -18.20 15.04 10.04
C GLN A 179 -17.06 15.10 9.04
N HIS A 180 -16.39 13.96 8.81
CA HIS A 180 -15.24 13.88 7.91
C HIS A 180 -15.63 13.77 6.43
N LEU A 181 -16.82 13.26 6.13
CA LEU A 181 -17.30 12.95 4.77
C LEU A 181 -17.12 14.12 3.79
N ARG A 182 -17.41 15.34 4.20
CA ARG A 182 -17.26 16.54 3.35
C ARG A 182 -15.83 16.75 2.82
N HIS A 183 -14.80 16.37 3.61
CA HIS A 183 -13.40 16.47 3.20
C HIS A 183 -13.08 15.42 2.13
N MET A 184 -13.57 14.20 2.31
CA MET A 184 -13.45 13.12 1.34
C MET A 184 -14.20 13.45 0.04
N GLU A 185 -15.44 13.93 0.13
CA GLU A 185 -16.23 14.34 -1.04
C GLU A 185 -15.55 15.44 -1.85
N GLY A 186 -14.96 16.42 -1.18
CA GLY A 186 -14.24 17.52 -1.84
C GLY A 186 -13.07 17.02 -2.67
N PHE A 187 -12.30 16.07 -2.14
CA PHE A 187 -11.19 15.44 -2.84
C PHE A 187 -11.71 14.54 -3.98
N HIS A 188 -12.69 13.68 -3.68
CA HIS A 188 -13.29 12.78 -4.66
C HIS A 188 -13.82 13.51 -5.89
N ARG A 189 -14.61 14.56 -5.71
CA ARG A 189 -15.15 15.37 -6.81
C ARG A 189 -14.08 16.00 -7.70
N ARG A 190 -12.88 16.20 -7.19
CA ARG A 190 -11.78 16.82 -7.92
C ARG A 190 -10.95 15.83 -8.72
N TYR A 191 -10.73 14.62 -8.19
CA TYR A 191 -9.74 13.67 -8.69
C TYR A 191 -10.32 12.33 -9.17
N MET A 192 -11.57 12.03 -8.83
CA MET A 192 -12.17 10.72 -9.09
C MET A 192 -13.50 10.82 -9.89
N ALA A 193 -13.87 12.01 -10.32
CA ALA A 193 -15.12 12.24 -11.07
C ALA A 193 -14.90 12.13 -12.57
#